data_2db824bad5774eb5774cd05d0d8aaad7
#
_entry.id   2db824bad5774eb5774cd05d0d8aaad7
#
_cell.length_a   1.000
_cell.length_b   1.000
_cell.length_c   1.000
_cell.angle_alpha   90.00
_cell.angle_beta   90.00
_cell.angle_gamma   90.00
#
_symmetry.space_group_name_H-M   'P 1'
#
loop_
_entity.id
_entity.type
_entity.pdbx_description
1 polymer ?
#
loop_
_entity_poly.entity_id
_entity_poly.type
_entity_poly.pdbx_seq_one_letter_code
_entity_poly.pdbx_strand_id
1 'polypeptide(L)'
;MIRAGNPEEVGPDSGEWFFIDAGFSSNGKSCGVLGSDNLAASLTFSEASSRIVSVGLIKSAPLNLLIEAPLSVAFNSRGNPAGRSIERLGSQHRYWYEGLGCLVMTSALYLVRALYDSKPNREVGFFEGFVSFKPKGNVSSHCADVQALRSVVLDRNRDPRAVIAGGQLAATSSDRLVSAFAVAGMDFGIPPVVKAVAHPPLEPIMRS
;
A
#
# COMPACT_ATOMS: atom_id res chain seq x y z
N MET A 1 8.62 -12.98 12.07
CA MET A 1 8.94 -13.26 10.63
C MET A 1 8.34 -12.13 9.79
N ILE A 2 9.06 -11.67 8.75
CA ILE A 2 8.55 -10.67 7.80
C ILE A 2 8.39 -11.35 6.44
N ARG A 3 7.27 -11.14 5.75
CA ARG A 3 6.95 -11.74 4.43
C ARG A 3 5.94 -10.90 3.66
N ALA A 4 5.77 -11.20 2.37
CA ALA A 4 4.56 -10.79 1.66
C ALA A 4 3.34 -11.44 2.29
N GLY A 5 2.23 -10.73 2.36
CA GLY A 5 0.94 -11.29 2.76
C GLY A 5 0.35 -12.20 1.69
N ASN A 6 -0.75 -12.88 2.02
CA ASN A 6 -1.52 -13.68 1.08
C ASN A 6 -2.88 -13.01 0.81
N PRO A 7 -3.47 -13.16 -0.39
CA PRO A 7 -4.80 -12.59 -0.69
C PRO A 7 -5.88 -13.02 0.30
N GLU A 8 -5.81 -14.25 0.81
CA GLU A 8 -6.76 -14.83 1.75
C GLU A 8 -6.68 -14.19 3.15
N GLU A 9 -5.56 -13.56 3.46
CA GLU A 9 -5.37 -12.82 4.72
C GLU A 9 -5.99 -11.43 4.67
N VAL A 10 -6.45 -10.94 3.51
CA VAL A 10 -7.13 -9.65 3.43
C VAL A 10 -8.51 -9.78 4.08
N GLY A 11 -8.64 -9.27 5.29
CA GLY A 11 -9.88 -9.36 6.06
C GLY A 11 -9.72 -8.90 7.49
N PRO A 12 -10.84 -8.70 8.21
CA PRO A 12 -10.83 -8.18 9.58
C PRO A 12 -10.25 -9.16 10.60
N ASP A 13 -10.23 -10.46 10.29
CA ASP A 13 -9.89 -11.52 11.25
C ASP A 13 -8.44 -12.00 11.14
N SER A 14 -7.65 -11.48 10.19
CA SER A 14 -6.29 -11.99 9.90
C SER A 14 -5.18 -11.40 10.79
N GLY A 15 -5.52 -10.51 11.70
CA GLY A 15 -4.58 -9.83 12.57
C GLY A 15 -4.86 -8.34 12.69
N GLU A 16 -3.88 -7.60 13.17
CA GLU A 16 -3.95 -6.15 13.31
C GLU A 16 -3.53 -5.48 12.01
N TRP A 17 -4.34 -4.55 11.52
CA TRP A 17 -4.06 -3.82 10.28
C TRP A 17 -3.49 -2.44 10.55
N PHE A 18 -2.47 -2.09 9.77
CA PHE A 18 -1.87 -0.76 9.76
C PHE A 18 -1.73 -0.28 8.31
N PHE A 19 -2.30 0.88 8.01
CA PHE A 19 -2.38 1.44 6.67
C PHE A 19 -1.53 2.69 6.56
N ILE A 20 -0.81 2.83 5.45
CA ILE A 20 0.02 3.99 5.15
C ILE A 20 -0.15 4.38 3.71
N ASP A 21 -0.36 5.66 3.49
CA ASP A 21 -0.21 6.34 2.21
C ASP A 21 0.95 7.34 2.34
N ALA A 22 2.05 7.05 1.64
CA ALA A 22 3.26 7.85 1.70
C ALA A 22 3.19 9.00 0.70
N GLY A 23 2.85 10.17 1.18
CA GLY A 23 2.87 11.40 0.38
C GLY A 23 4.14 12.22 0.56
N PHE A 24 4.38 13.11 -0.39
CA PHE A 24 5.50 14.05 -0.38
C PHE A 24 4.97 15.47 -0.45
N SER A 25 5.13 16.22 0.63
CA SER A 25 4.83 17.65 0.66
C SER A 25 5.96 18.38 1.33
N SER A 26 6.36 19.51 0.75
CA SER A 26 7.30 20.44 1.37
C SER A 26 6.79 20.98 2.73
N ASN A 27 5.50 20.87 3.00
CA ASN A 27 4.84 21.37 4.21
C ASN A 27 4.75 20.34 5.37
N GLY A 28 5.51 19.27 5.31
CA GLY A 28 5.83 18.44 6.47
C GLY A 28 4.92 17.27 6.73
N LYS A 29 3.61 17.40 6.84
CA LYS A 29 2.70 16.28 7.19
C LYS A 29 2.01 15.73 5.96
N SER A 30 2.66 14.82 5.27
CA SER A 30 2.19 14.28 3.99
C SER A 30 1.95 12.77 3.97
N CYS A 31 2.15 12.07 5.09
CA CYS A 31 1.81 10.66 5.18
C CYS A 31 0.45 10.49 5.85
N GLY A 32 -0.48 9.81 5.17
CA GLY A 32 -1.71 9.33 5.80
C GLY A 32 -1.44 8.03 6.53
N VAL A 33 -1.81 7.94 7.80
CA VAL A 33 -1.59 6.75 8.62
C VAL A 33 -2.87 6.39 9.35
N LEU A 34 -3.20 5.10 9.38
CA LEU A 34 -4.36 4.58 10.10
C LEU A 34 -4.00 3.27 10.79
N GLY A 35 -4.07 3.23 12.09
CA GLY A 35 -3.80 2.05 12.91
C GLY A 35 -5.06 1.44 13.51
N SER A 36 -4.87 0.61 14.54
CA SER A 36 -5.94 -0.08 15.29
C SER A 36 -6.84 0.86 16.09
N ASP A 37 -6.39 2.09 16.36
CA ASP A 37 -7.19 3.15 16.99
C ASP A 37 -8.29 3.71 16.08
N ASN A 38 -8.32 3.29 14.82
CA ASN A 38 -9.29 3.70 13.80
C ASN A 38 -9.31 5.21 13.48
N LEU A 39 -8.29 5.95 13.91
CA LEU A 39 -8.15 7.37 13.64
C LEU A 39 -7.09 7.58 12.55
N ALA A 40 -7.53 8.11 11.41
CA ALA A 40 -6.60 8.52 10.36
C ALA A 40 -5.89 9.80 10.78
N ALA A 41 -4.57 9.80 10.69
CA ALA A 41 -3.74 10.95 11.03
C ALA A 41 -2.79 11.30 9.89
N SER A 42 -2.57 12.61 9.71
CA SER A 42 -1.51 13.12 8.83
C SER A 42 -0.22 13.28 9.63
N LEU A 43 0.82 12.57 9.24
CA LEU A 43 2.12 12.57 9.90
C LEU A 43 3.22 13.04 8.95
N THR A 44 4.33 13.48 9.50
CA THR A 44 5.58 13.60 8.76
C THR A 44 6.09 12.20 8.41
N PHE A 45 6.97 12.09 7.43
CA PHE A 45 7.59 10.81 7.07
C PHE A 45 8.35 10.18 8.25
N SER A 46 9.05 10.98 9.03
CA SER A 46 9.77 10.51 10.23
C SER A 46 8.83 9.99 11.32
N GLU A 47 7.73 10.70 11.58
CA GLU A 47 6.70 10.23 12.53
C GLU A 47 6.04 8.94 12.07
N ALA A 48 5.72 8.82 10.75
CA ALA A 48 5.18 7.59 10.17
C ALA A 48 6.15 6.42 10.32
N SER A 49 7.44 6.62 10.02
CA SER A 49 8.49 5.62 10.21
C SER A 49 8.59 5.16 11.67
N SER A 50 8.64 6.11 12.61
CA SER A 50 8.68 5.81 14.04
C SER A 50 7.44 5.04 14.51
N ARG A 51 6.26 5.39 13.97
CA ARG A 51 4.99 4.71 14.31
C ARG A 51 4.99 3.26 13.84
N ILE A 52 5.44 2.99 12.60
CA ILE A 52 5.55 1.61 12.06
C ILE A 52 6.48 0.76 12.94
N VAL A 53 7.65 1.28 13.25
CA VAL A 53 8.63 0.58 14.12
C VAL A 53 8.01 0.29 15.48
N SER A 54 7.37 1.29 16.08
CA SER A 54 6.73 1.12 17.41
C SER A 54 5.66 0.03 17.38
N VAL A 55 4.80 0.00 16.35
CA VAL A 55 3.76 -1.03 16.23
C VAL A 55 4.37 -2.41 15.99
N GLY A 56 5.43 -2.52 15.20
CA GLY A 56 6.15 -3.77 14.96
C GLY A 56 6.81 -4.35 16.20
N LEU A 57 7.22 -3.52 17.16
CA LEU A 57 7.84 -3.94 18.40
C LEU A 57 6.84 -4.39 19.49
N ILE A 58 5.57 -4.07 19.33
CA ILE A 58 4.53 -4.55 20.26
C ILE A 58 4.35 -6.05 20.08
N LYS A 59 4.45 -6.82 21.15
CA LYS A 59 4.19 -8.25 21.15
C LYS A 59 2.68 -8.50 21.18
N SER A 60 2.09 -8.70 20.01
CA SER A 60 0.64 -8.84 19.82
C SER A 60 0.33 -9.82 18.67
N ALA A 61 -0.91 -9.85 18.20
CA ALA A 61 -1.34 -10.59 17.01
C ALA A 61 -0.48 -10.22 15.76
N PRO A 62 -0.47 -11.03 14.70
CA PRO A 62 0.21 -10.67 13.45
C PRO A 62 -0.13 -9.26 12.98
N LEU A 63 0.84 -8.54 12.43
CA LEU A 63 0.68 -7.20 11.87
C LEU A 63 0.56 -7.30 10.35
N ASN A 64 -0.53 -6.82 9.81
CA ASN A 64 -0.72 -6.63 8.38
C ASN A 64 -0.46 -5.17 8.03
N LEU A 65 0.64 -4.91 7.31
CA LEU A 65 1.05 -3.58 6.91
C LEU A 65 0.71 -3.36 5.44
N LEU A 66 -0.28 -2.49 5.19
CA LEU A 66 -0.70 -2.11 3.86
C LEU A 66 -0.14 -0.72 3.53
N ILE A 67 0.66 -0.64 2.47
CA ILE A 67 1.32 0.60 2.05
C ILE A 67 0.81 0.97 0.65
N GLU A 68 0.28 2.18 0.49
CA GLU A 68 -0.05 2.73 -0.84
C GLU A 68 1.25 3.16 -1.55
N ALA A 69 1.88 2.18 -2.16
CA ALA A 69 3.09 2.34 -2.94
C ALA A 69 3.27 1.14 -3.85
N PRO A 70 3.93 1.26 -5.00
CA PRO A 70 4.29 0.10 -5.80
C PRO A 70 5.34 -0.74 -5.06
N LEU A 71 4.99 -1.98 -4.74
CA LEU A 71 5.90 -2.92 -4.07
C LEU A 71 6.43 -4.00 -5.01
N SER A 72 6.09 -3.90 -6.30
CA SER A 72 6.64 -4.72 -7.38
C SER A 72 6.72 -3.93 -8.68
N VAL A 73 7.57 -4.39 -9.60
CA VAL A 73 7.75 -3.81 -10.93
C VAL A 73 7.66 -4.94 -11.96
N ALA A 74 6.98 -4.66 -13.09
CA ALA A 74 6.95 -5.57 -14.22
C ALA A 74 8.06 -5.20 -15.23
N PHE A 75 8.62 -6.22 -15.87
CA PHE A 75 9.54 -6.08 -17.00
C PHE A 75 9.04 -6.93 -18.14
N ASN A 76 8.97 -6.36 -19.34
CA ASN A 76 8.58 -7.10 -20.54
C ASN A 76 9.64 -8.10 -20.99
N SER A 77 9.35 -8.85 -22.05
CA SER A 77 10.27 -9.88 -22.62
C SER A 77 11.61 -9.32 -23.08
N ARG A 78 11.72 -8.01 -23.31
CA ARG A 78 12.98 -7.33 -23.68
C ARG A 78 13.73 -6.79 -22.47
N GLY A 79 13.23 -6.99 -21.26
CA GLY A 79 13.82 -6.48 -20.02
C GLY A 79 13.54 -5.00 -19.74
N ASN A 80 12.67 -4.34 -20.50
CA ASN A 80 12.27 -2.96 -20.22
C ASN A 80 11.15 -2.92 -19.18
N PRO A 81 11.13 -1.89 -18.31
CA PRO A 81 10.00 -1.67 -17.39
C PRO A 81 8.68 -1.62 -18.18
N ALA A 82 7.66 -2.25 -17.62
CA ALA A 82 6.33 -2.34 -18.19
C ALA A 82 5.27 -2.08 -17.10
N GLY A 83 4.09 -1.64 -17.52
CA GLY A 83 2.96 -1.46 -16.61
C GLY A 83 2.39 -2.80 -16.18
N ARG A 84 2.04 -2.90 -14.90
CA ARG A 84 1.33 -4.05 -14.35
C ARG A 84 -0.15 -4.02 -14.76
N SER A 85 -0.85 -5.14 -14.65
CA SER A 85 -2.27 -5.26 -15.03
C SER A 85 -3.16 -4.24 -14.31
N ILE A 86 -2.87 -3.92 -13.05
CA ILE A 86 -3.62 -2.96 -12.23
C ILE A 86 -3.42 -1.49 -12.64
N GLU A 87 -2.36 -1.18 -13.37
CA GLU A 87 -2.00 0.18 -13.76
C GLU A 87 -2.67 0.63 -15.05
N ARG A 88 -3.64 -0.15 -15.54
CA ARG A 88 -4.44 0.16 -16.74
C ARG A 88 -5.93 0.13 -16.40
N LEU A 89 -6.67 1.11 -16.92
CA LEU A 89 -8.13 1.16 -16.89
C LEU A 89 -8.64 1.67 -18.26
N GLY A 90 -9.07 0.75 -19.11
CA GLY A 90 -9.42 1.07 -20.50
C GLY A 90 -8.22 1.65 -21.24
N SER A 91 -8.36 2.87 -21.79
CA SER A 91 -7.27 3.61 -22.45
C SER A 91 -6.37 4.39 -21.48
N GLN A 92 -6.76 4.48 -20.21
CA GLN A 92 -5.96 5.18 -19.21
C GLN A 92 -4.88 4.25 -18.68
N HIS A 93 -3.71 4.82 -18.39
CA HIS A 93 -2.62 4.13 -17.72
C HIS A 93 -1.97 5.05 -16.68
N ARG A 94 -1.50 4.46 -15.62
CA ARG A 94 -0.75 5.13 -14.56
C ARG A 94 0.36 4.20 -14.10
N TYR A 95 1.48 4.31 -14.78
CA TYR A 95 2.64 3.47 -14.48
C TYR A 95 3.43 4.04 -13.30
N TRP A 96 3.64 3.20 -12.31
CA TRP A 96 4.36 3.59 -11.10
C TRP A 96 5.85 3.87 -11.34
N TYR A 97 6.44 3.33 -12.41
CA TYR A 97 7.82 3.62 -12.76
C TYR A 97 8.00 5.00 -13.43
N GLU A 98 6.92 5.74 -13.66
CA GLU A 98 6.93 7.10 -14.18
C GLU A 98 6.68 8.12 -13.08
N GLY A 99 7.45 9.20 -13.06
CA GLY A 99 7.23 10.35 -12.19
C GLY A 99 7.30 10.03 -10.69
N LEU A 100 6.27 10.43 -9.96
CA LEU A 100 6.22 10.31 -8.49
C LEU A 100 6.17 8.87 -7.98
N GLY A 101 5.76 7.91 -8.80
CA GLY A 101 5.66 6.51 -8.39
C GLY A 101 7.01 5.94 -7.92
N CYS A 102 8.12 6.32 -8.57
CA CYS A 102 9.45 5.91 -8.14
C CYS A 102 9.82 6.46 -6.75
N LEU A 103 9.43 7.70 -6.45
CA LEU A 103 9.67 8.31 -5.14
C LEU A 103 8.85 7.62 -4.05
N VAL A 104 7.58 7.34 -4.32
CA VAL A 104 6.69 6.64 -3.39
C VAL A 104 7.23 5.24 -3.09
N MET A 105 7.65 4.50 -4.12
CA MET A 105 8.30 3.19 -3.97
C MET A 105 9.55 3.27 -3.08
N THR A 106 10.45 4.20 -3.37
CA THR A 106 11.69 4.38 -2.59
C THR A 106 11.38 4.68 -1.12
N SER A 107 10.39 5.52 -0.87
CA SER A 107 9.98 5.84 0.49
C SER A 107 9.35 4.67 1.22
N ALA A 108 8.51 3.90 0.53
CA ALA A 108 7.96 2.65 1.10
C ALA A 108 9.09 1.68 1.47
N LEU A 109 10.08 1.51 0.60
CA LEU A 109 11.25 0.68 0.89
C LEU A 109 12.04 1.18 2.11
N TYR A 110 12.17 2.49 2.27
CA TYR A 110 12.82 3.08 3.44
C TYR A 110 12.05 2.78 4.74
N LEU A 111 10.72 2.93 4.74
CA LEU A 111 9.86 2.59 5.88
C LEU A 111 9.96 1.11 6.25
N VAL A 112 9.90 0.24 5.23
CA VAL A 112 10.00 -1.21 5.42
C VAL A 112 11.38 -1.60 5.95
N ARG A 113 12.44 -0.95 5.46
CA ARG A 113 13.80 -1.18 5.93
C ARG A 113 13.96 -0.79 7.39
N ALA A 114 13.41 0.35 7.81
CA ALA A 114 13.45 0.77 9.21
C ALA A 114 12.74 -0.25 10.13
N LEU A 115 11.59 -0.78 9.69
CA LEU A 115 10.90 -1.85 10.42
C LEU A 115 11.72 -3.14 10.46
N TYR A 116 12.30 -3.56 9.32
CA TYR A 116 13.13 -4.76 9.24
C TYR A 116 14.34 -4.70 10.17
N ASP A 117 15.06 -3.58 10.18
CA ASP A 117 16.24 -3.38 11.02
C ASP A 117 15.90 -3.32 12.51
N SER A 118 14.67 -2.92 12.86
CA SER A 118 14.18 -2.91 14.24
C SER A 118 13.90 -4.30 14.81
N LYS A 119 13.93 -5.36 13.98
CA LYS A 119 13.66 -6.75 14.38
C LYS A 119 12.31 -6.88 15.09
N PRO A 120 11.18 -6.74 14.37
CA PRO A 120 9.86 -6.75 14.98
C PRO A 120 9.61 -8.02 15.79
N ASN A 121 8.91 -7.87 16.91
CA ASN A 121 8.60 -8.94 17.87
C ASN A 121 7.39 -9.78 17.47
N ARG A 122 6.82 -9.54 16.29
CA ARG A 122 5.60 -10.18 15.77
C ARG A 122 5.80 -10.56 14.31
N GLU A 123 4.91 -11.41 13.80
CA GLU A 123 4.83 -11.66 12.36
C GLU A 123 4.32 -10.40 11.65
N VAL A 124 4.92 -10.07 10.49
CA VAL A 124 4.53 -8.93 9.66
C VAL A 124 4.26 -9.40 8.25
N GLY A 125 3.03 -9.20 7.78
CA GLY A 125 2.61 -9.40 6.40
C GLY A 125 2.54 -8.07 5.66
N PHE A 126 3.15 -7.98 4.46
CA PHE A 126 3.07 -6.80 3.61
C PHE A 126 1.99 -6.92 2.55
N PHE A 127 1.27 -5.82 2.33
CA PHE A 127 0.24 -5.66 1.29
C PHE A 127 0.48 -4.34 0.57
N GLU A 128 0.26 -4.34 -0.74
CA GLU A 128 0.30 -3.12 -1.54
C GLU A 128 -1.10 -2.50 -1.58
N GLY A 129 -1.22 -1.22 -1.30
CA GLY A 129 -2.42 -0.41 -1.54
C GLY A 129 -2.38 0.24 -2.90
N PHE A 130 -3.50 0.27 -3.61
CA PHE A 130 -3.63 0.93 -4.89
C PHE A 130 -4.91 1.76 -4.94
N VAL A 131 -4.77 3.08 -4.73
CA VAL A 131 -5.86 4.07 -4.84
C VAL A 131 -5.60 4.93 -6.06
N SER A 132 -6.11 4.52 -7.22
CA SER A 132 -5.77 5.14 -8.48
C SER A 132 -7.00 5.38 -9.36
N PHE A 133 -6.77 6.05 -10.51
CA PHE A 133 -7.82 6.41 -11.47
C PHE A 133 -8.95 7.23 -10.83
N LYS A 134 -8.58 8.17 -9.93
CA LYS A 134 -9.52 9.12 -9.34
C LYS A 134 -10.19 9.94 -10.46
N PRO A 135 -11.50 10.21 -10.36
CA PRO A 135 -12.16 11.09 -11.32
C PRO A 135 -11.44 12.45 -11.40
N LYS A 136 -11.38 13.02 -12.62
CA LYS A 136 -10.71 14.31 -12.84
C LYS A 136 -11.35 15.39 -11.94
N GLY A 137 -10.54 16.08 -11.17
CA GLY A 137 -10.99 17.10 -10.21
C GLY A 137 -11.22 16.61 -8.78
N ASN A 138 -11.23 15.31 -8.53
CA ASN A 138 -11.26 14.78 -7.16
C ASN A 138 -9.85 14.76 -6.56
N VAL A 139 -9.62 15.64 -5.60
CA VAL A 139 -8.43 15.62 -4.77
C VAL A 139 -8.79 14.88 -3.49
N SER A 140 -8.31 13.65 -3.31
CA SER A 140 -8.38 12.97 -2.01
C SER A 140 -7.17 13.34 -1.16
N SER A 141 -7.35 13.32 0.15
CA SER A 141 -6.24 13.43 1.08
C SER A 141 -5.64 12.05 1.35
N HIS A 142 -4.37 11.97 1.76
CA HIS A 142 -3.74 10.72 2.16
C HIS A 142 -4.52 10.00 3.29
N CYS A 143 -5.15 10.75 4.19
CA CYS A 143 -6.05 10.17 5.19
C CYS A 143 -7.30 9.53 4.58
N ALA A 144 -7.88 10.12 3.54
CA ALA A 144 -9.03 9.53 2.84
C ALA A 144 -8.63 8.26 2.08
N ASP A 145 -7.43 8.21 1.53
CA ASP A 145 -6.92 7.06 0.80
C ASP A 145 -6.70 5.85 1.73
N VAL A 146 -6.09 6.04 2.90
CA VAL A 146 -5.96 4.95 3.88
C VAL A 146 -7.31 4.49 4.45
N GLN A 147 -8.30 5.39 4.58
CA GLN A 147 -9.66 5.03 4.97
C GLN A 147 -10.37 4.20 3.88
N ALA A 148 -10.20 4.56 2.61
CA ALA A 148 -10.74 3.80 1.48
C ALA A 148 -10.15 2.38 1.43
N LEU A 149 -8.84 2.24 1.58
CA LEU A 149 -8.15 0.95 1.64
C LEU A 149 -8.64 0.10 2.84
N ARG A 150 -8.76 0.72 4.01
CA ARG A 150 -9.29 0.06 5.19
C ARG A 150 -10.72 -0.45 4.98
N SER A 151 -11.57 0.35 4.34
CA SER A 151 -12.95 -0.05 4.05
C SER A 151 -13.01 -1.31 3.20
N VAL A 152 -12.14 -1.44 2.18
CA VAL A 152 -12.04 -2.65 1.38
C VAL A 152 -11.57 -3.85 2.20
N VAL A 153 -10.56 -3.67 3.05
CA VAL A 153 -10.02 -4.75 3.89
C VAL A 153 -11.07 -5.27 4.87
N LEU A 154 -11.82 -4.38 5.50
CA LEU A 154 -12.80 -4.75 6.53
C LEU A 154 -14.15 -5.21 5.98
N ASP A 155 -14.43 -4.99 4.69
CA ASP A 155 -15.67 -5.43 4.06
C ASP A 155 -15.61 -6.95 3.78
N ARG A 156 -16.43 -7.71 4.51
CA ARG A 156 -16.57 -9.17 4.31
C ARG A 156 -17.23 -9.53 2.96
N ASN A 157 -17.97 -8.59 2.36
CA ASN A 157 -18.66 -8.74 1.08
C ASN A 157 -17.95 -8.03 -0.07
N ARG A 158 -16.66 -7.67 0.11
CA ARG A 158 -15.90 -6.97 -0.91
C ARG A 158 -15.89 -7.71 -2.26
N ASP A 159 -15.82 -6.96 -3.35
CA ASP A 159 -15.59 -7.54 -4.66
C ASP A 159 -14.28 -8.36 -4.64
N PRO A 160 -14.29 -9.65 -4.99
CA PRO A 160 -13.07 -10.46 -5.07
C PRO A 160 -11.98 -9.83 -5.95
N ARG A 161 -12.36 -9.02 -6.95
CA ARG A 161 -11.43 -8.31 -7.83
C ARG A 161 -10.72 -7.13 -7.15
N ALA A 162 -11.13 -6.76 -5.94
CA ALA A 162 -10.46 -5.74 -5.17
C ALA A 162 -9.13 -6.22 -4.57
N VAL A 163 -8.89 -7.54 -4.54
CA VAL A 163 -7.64 -8.13 -4.06
C VAL A 163 -7.02 -8.96 -5.17
N ILE A 164 -5.79 -8.64 -5.55
CA ILE A 164 -5.08 -9.29 -6.65
C ILE A 164 -3.81 -9.92 -6.09
N ALA A 165 -3.63 -11.21 -6.30
CA ALA A 165 -2.42 -11.92 -5.90
C ALA A 165 -1.18 -11.35 -6.60
N GLY A 166 -0.04 -11.31 -5.90
CA GLY A 166 1.21 -10.78 -6.44
C GLY A 166 1.62 -11.40 -7.78
N GLY A 167 1.41 -12.71 -7.96
CA GLY A 167 1.69 -13.41 -9.22
C GLY A 167 0.75 -13.06 -10.38
N GLN A 168 -0.38 -12.42 -10.13
CA GLN A 168 -1.38 -12.03 -11.14
C GLN A 168 -1.21 -10.57 -11.63
N LEU A 169 -0.17 -9.89 -11.17
CA LEU A 169 0.08 -8.49 -11.53
C LEU A 169 0.71 -8.32 -12.91
N ALA A 170 1.20 -9.37 -13.55
CA ALA A 170 1.70 -9.32 -14.92
C ALA A 170 0.59 -8.95 -15.89
N ALA A 171 0.86 -8.01 -16.81
CA ALA A 171 -0.11 -7.62 -17.84
C ALA A 171 -0.16 -8.63 -18.98
N THR A 172 0.93 -9.36 -19.22
CA THR A 172 1.04 -10.43 -20.22
C THR A 172 1.80 -11.63 -19.62
N SER A 173 1.64 -12.79 -20.22
CA SER A 173 2.34 -14.02 -19.78
C SER A 173 3.85 -13.97 -19.98
N SER A 174 4.35 -13.04 -20.79
CA SER A 174 5.78 -12.84 -21.03
C SER A 174 6.43 -11.82 -20.08
N ASP A 175 5.63 -11.13 -19.26
CA ASP A 175 6.14 -10.15 -18.34
C ASP A 175 6.69 -10.84 -17.07
N ARG A 176 7.84 -10.38 -16.63
CA ARG A 176 8.48 -10.82 -15.38
C ARG A 176 8.20 -9.81 -14.28
N LEU A 177 7.63 -10.27 -13.20
CA LEU A 177 7.44 -9.46 -11.99
C LEU A 177 8.67 -9.56 -11.07
N VAL A 178 9.09 -8.45 -10.53
CA VAL A 178 10.19 -8.34 -9.57
C VAL A 178 9.70 -7.61 -8.33
N SER A 179 9.94 -8.19 -7.16
CA SER A 179 9.65 -7.55 -5.88
C SER A 179 10.55 -6.32 -5.70
N ALA A 180 9.97 -5.19 -5.33
CA ALA A 180 10.73 -4.01 -4.96
C ALA A 180 11.60 -4.27 -3.72
N PHE A 181 11.17 -5.13 -2.82
CA PHE A 181 11.93 -5.53 -1.63
C PHE A 181 13.23 -6.26 -2.00
N ALA A 182 13.20 -7.12 -3.03
CA ALA A 182 14.38 -7.83 -3.48
C ALA A 182 15.48 -6.87 -4.00
N VAL A 183 15.10 -5.77 -4.65
CA VAL A 183 16.03 -4.72 -5.09
C VAL A 183 16.72 -4.05 -3.89
N ALA A 184 16.01 -3.94 -2.76
CA ALA A 184 16.53 -3.37 -1.53
C ALA A 184 17.26 -4.40 -0.63
N GLY A 185 17.53 -5.61 -1.14
CA GLY A 185 18.19 -6.70 -0.39
C GLY A 185 17.29 -7.36 0.66
N MET A 186 15.97 -7.25 0.51
CA MET A 186 14.96 -7.83 1.41
C MET A 186 14.03 -8.72 0.56
N ASP A 187 14.25 -10.03 0.56
CA ASP A 187 13.40 -10.94 -0.22
C ASP A 187 12.18 -11.40 0.57
N PHE A 188 11.13 -10.59 0.56
CA PHE A 188 9.84 -10.90 1.19
C PHE A 188 8.81 -11.46 0.21
N GLY A 189 9.15 -11.58 -1.07
CA GLY A 189 8.22 -11.93 -2.13
C GLY A 189 7.48 -10.71 -2.69
N ILE A 190 6.47 -10.97 -3.53
CA ILE A 190 5.62 -9.95 -4.14
C ILE A 190 4.30 -9.93 -3.39
N PRO A 191 3.98 -8.84 -2.67
CA PRO A 191 2.74 -8.75 -1.92
C PRO A 191 1.51 -8.69 -2.83
N PRO A 192 0.35 -9.15 -2.35
CA PRO A 192 -0.92 -8.92 -3.03
C PRO A 192 -1.28 -7.44 -2.99
N VAL A 193 -2.07 -7.01 -3.98
CA VAL A 193 -2.56 -5.64 -4.11
C VAL A 193 -4.01 -5.56 -3.66
N VAL A 194 -4.29 -4.62 -2.77
CA VAL A 194 -5.64 -4.21 -2.39
C VAL A 194 -6.00 -2.93 -3.14
N LYS A 195 -7.02 -3.00 -3.98
CA LYS A 195 -7.51 -1.88 -4.77
C LYS A 195 -8.67 -1.20 -4.07
N ALA A 196 -8.60 0.12 -3.91
CA ALA A 196 -9.70 0.93 -3.46
C ALA A 196 -10.05 1.99 -4.52
N VAL A 197 -11.33 2.35 -4.59
CA VAL A 197 -11.79 3.52 -5.34
C VAL A 197 -11.80 4.70 -4.38
N ALA A 198 -11.16 5.80 -4.78
CA ALA A 198 -11.23 7.01 -3.98
C ALA A 198 -12.68 7.49 -3.87
N HIS A 199 -13.22 7.51 -2.66
CA HIS A 199 -14.49 8.18 -2.42
C HIS A 199 -14.25 9.70 -2.34
N PRO A 200 -15.18 10.52 -2.90
CA PRO A 200 -15.14 11.94 -2.62
C PRO A 200 -15.19 12.15 -1.09
N PRO A 201 -14.52 13.18 -0.57
CA PRO A 201 -14.61 13.48 0.84
C PRO A 201 -16.09 13.58 1.24
N LEU A 202 -16.47 12.91 2.33
CA LEU A 202 -17.79 13.07 2.90
C LEU A 202 -17.98 14.55 3.18
N GLU A 203 -19.03 15.15 2.59
CA GLU A 203 -19.36 16.54 2.91
C GLU A 203 -19.48 16.69 4.42
N PRO A 204 -18.90 17.74 5.01
CA PRO A 204 -19.05 17.95 6.44
C PRO A 204 -20.56 18.05 6.73
N ILE A 205 -21.05 17.15 7.58
CA ILE A 205 -22.42 17.22 8.08
C ILE A 205 -22.55 18.59 8.73
N MET A 206 -23.17 19.53 8.04
CA MET A 206 -23.54 20.81 8.62
C MET A 206 -24.52 20.48 9.75
N ARG A 207 -24.05 20.55 10.97
CA ARG A 207 -24.93 20.52 12.14
C ARG A 207 -25.77 21.78 12.09
N SER A 208 -27.06 21.61 11.76
CA SER A 208 -28.11 22.62 11.94
C SER A 208 -28.32 22.93 13.41
#